data_c2593a8db3564bc866cc359b95036d47
#
_entry.id   c2593a8db3564bc866cc359b95036d47
#
_cell.length_a   1.000
_cell.length_b   1.000
_cell.length_c   1.000
_cell.angle_alpha   90.00
_cell.angle_beta   90.00
_cell.angle_gamma   90.00
#
_symmetry.space_group_name_H-M   'P 1'
#
loop_
_entity.id
_entity.type
_entity.pdbx_description
1 polymer ?
#
loop_
_entity_poly.entity_id
_entity_poly.type
_entity_poly.pdbx_seq_one_letter_code
_entity_poly.pdbx_strand_id
1 'polypeptide(L)'
;IEFGSNIGMNIKALQTLFPDQEQHAIEINKDAVNLLKEVIPERNIINDSIINFKPFKKWDLVLIKGVLIHINPEMLPKVYLSLINSCSKYLLINEYYNPKPVSIDYRGHSERLYKRDFAGEILDSFPEMKLIDYGFLYERDPVHKRVGSTNWFLLEKNWIFWVYIILMPQKENKI
;
A
#
# COMPACT_ATOMS: atom_id res chain seq x y z
N ILE A 1 2.07 4.23 8.34
CA ILE A 1 2.81 2.97 8.19
C ILE A 1 3.20 2.72 6.74
N GLU A 2 4.39 2.20 6.50
CA GLU A 2 4.84 1.75 5.17
C GLU A 2 4.93 0.21 5.12
N PHE A 3 4.31 -0.38 4.09
CA PHE A 3 4.33 -1.81 3.80
C PHE A 3 5.46 -2.13 2.81
N GLY A 4 6.46 -2.90 3.27
CA GLY A 4 7.68 -3.20 2.50
C GLY A 4 8.63 -2.01 2.45
N SER A 5 8.99 -1.49 3.62
CA SER A 5 9.75 -0.23 3.77
C SER A 5 11.23 -0.35 3.40
N ASN A 6 11.74 -1.55 3.18
CA ASN A 6 13.16 -1.78 2.90
C ASN A 6 14.02 -1.04 3.94
N ILE A 7 15.03 -0.28 3.54
CA ILE A 7 15.93 0.49 4.41
C ILE A 7 15.36 1.85 4.87
N GLY A 8 14.06 2.12 4.64
CA GLY A 8 13.36 3.30 5.14
C GLY A 8 13.56 4.60 4.38
N MET A 9 13.85 4.55 3.08
CA MET A 9 14.06 5.78 2.29
C MET A 9 12.80 6.65 2.20
N ASN A 10 11.61 6.05 2.01
CA ASN A 10 10.37 6.81 1.99
C ASN A 10 10.01 7.32 3.40
N ILE A 11 10.32 6.55 4.44
CA ILE A 11 10.14 6.97 5.84
C ILE A 11 10.97 8.23 6.13
N LYS A 12 12.25 8.26 5.72
CA LYS A 12 13.11 9.46 5.84
C LYS A 12 12.52 10.67 5.11
N ALA A 13 11.98 10.46 3.90
CA ALA A 13 11.31 11.53 3.16
C ALA A 13 10.06 12.02 3.90
N LEU A 14 9.24 11.12 4.43
CA LEU A 14 8.06 11.46 5.21
C LEU A 14 8.41 12.17 6.53
N GLN A 15 9.49 11.82 7.21
CA GLN A 15 9.99 12.54 8.38
C GLN A 15 10.39 13.99 8.06
N THR A 16 10.94 14.22 6.86
CA THR A 16 11.27 15.57 6.40
C THR A 16 10.03 16.40 6.10
N LEU A 17 9.00 15.77 5.51
CA LEU A 17 7.75 16.45 5.14
C LEU A 17 6.79 16.62 6.33
N PHE A 18 6.80 15.66 7.25
CA PHE A 18 5.88 15.56 8.38
C PHE A 18 6.65 15.16 9.65
N PRO A 19 7.48 16.05 10.22
CA PRO A 19 8.40 15.73 11.30
C PRO A 19 7.71 15.29 12.61
N ASP A 20 6.49 15.74 12.84
CA ASP A 20 5.74 15.45 14.08
C ASP A 20 4.91 14.16 14.00
N GLN A 21 4.97 13.43 12.87
CA GLN A 21 4.16 12.23 12.69
C GLN A 21 4.90 10.97 13.13
N GLU A 22 4.23 10.13 13.90
CA GLU A 22 4.71 8.81 14.25
C GLU A 22 4.71 7.91 13.02
N GLN A 23 5.83 7.23 12.78
CA GLN A 23 6.01 6.37 11.62
C GLN A 23 6.27 4.93 12.03
N HIS A 24 5.69 4.00 11.26
CA HIS A 24 5.81 2.57 11.41
C HIS A 24 6.25 1.92 10.10
N ALA A 25 6.86 0.75 10.19
CA ALA A 25 7.35 0.00 9.04
C ALA A 25 7.01 -1.49 9.16
N ILE A 26 6.69 -2.12 8.03
CA ILE A 26 6.68 -3.58 7.88
C ILE A 26 7.75 -3.93 6.86
N GLU A 27 8.66 -4.83 7.23
CA GLU A 27 9.73 -5.30 6.34
C GLU A 27 10.07 -6.76 6.67
N ILE A 28 10.17 -7.60 5.63
CA ILE A 28 10.46 -9.02 5.77
C ILE A 28 11.96 -9.30 5.86
N ASN A 29 12.78 -8.46 5.21
CA ASN A 29 14.23 -8.64 5.16
C ASN A 29 14.89 -8.16 6.46
N LYS A 30 15.48 -9.06 7.20
CA LYS A 30 16.13 -8.76 8.49
C LYS A 30 17.29 -7.77 8.37
N ASP A 31 18.05 -7.80 7.27
CA ASP A 31 19.18 -6.87 7.07
C ASP A 31 18.64 -5.45 6.85
N ALA A 32 17.56 -5.30 6.09
CA ALA A 32 16.88 -4.02 5.91
C ALA A 32 16.28 -3.53 7.25
N VAL A 33 15.70 -4.42 8.05
CA VAL A 33 15.18 -4.11 9.40
C VAL A 33 16.28 -3.57 10.30
N ASN A 34 17.49 -4.12 10.24
CA ASN A 34 18.62 -3.61 11.04
C ASN A 34 18.96 -2.16 10.67
N LEU A 35 18.89 -1.80 9.39
CA LEU A 35 19.09 -0.41 8.94
C LEU A 35 17.90 0.49 9.30
N LEU A 36 16.68 -0.03 9.32
CA LEU A 36 15.48 0.70 9.74
C LEU A 36 15.54 1.14 11.20
N LYS A 37 16.20 0.39 12.08
CA LYS A 37 16.40 0.74 13.51
C LYS A 37 17.18 2.04 13.70
N GLU A 38 17.97 2.44 12.72
CA GLU A 38 18.68 3.74 12.70
C GLU A 38 17.76 4.89 12.26
N VAL A 39 16.58 4.58 11.71
CA VAL A 39 15.66 5.56 11.11
C VAL A 39 14.45 5.82 12.02
N ILE A 40 13.86 4.75 12.58
CA ILE A 40 12.70 4.83 13.47
C ILE A 40 12.89 3.91 14.68
N PRO A 41 12.21 4.17 15.81
CA PRO A 41 12.27 3.33 17.00
C PRO A 41 11.93 1.86 16.68
N GLU A 42 12.68 0.93 17.23
CA GLU A 42 12.50 -0.52 17.00
C GLU A 42 11.07 -1.01 17.28
N ARG A 43 10.41 -0.44 18.31
CA ARG A 43 9.00 -0.74 18.63
C ARG A 43 8.01 -0.41 17.50
N ASN A 44 8.42 0.42 16.55
CA ASN A 44 7.61 0.82 15.39
C ASN A 44 7.94 -0.02 14.13
N ILE A 45 8.85 -1.00 14.24
CA ILE A 45 9.27 -1.87 13.15
C ILE A 45 8.64 -3.25 13.35
N ILE A 46 7.96 -3.73 12.32
CA ILE A 46 7.35 -5.06 12.28
C ILE A 46 8.14 -5.89 11.29
N ASN A 47 8.94 -6.84 11.81
CA ASN A 47 9.66 -7.76 10.93
C ASN A 47 8.77 -8.96 10.59
N ASP A 48 7.95 -8.79 9.57
CA ASP A 48 7.02 -9.82 9.07
C ASP A 48 6.76 -9.64 7.56
N SER A 49 6.15 -10.67 6.99
CA SER A 49 5.60 -10.62 5.63
C SER A 49 4.28 -9.86 5.61
N ILE A 50 4.14 -8.92 4.68
CA ILE A 50 2.86 -8.20 4.45
C ILE A 50 1.69 -9.13 4.13
N ILE A 51 1.97 -10.35 3.61
CA ILE A 51 0.97 -11.37 3.32
C ILE A 51 0.38 -11.97 4.60
N ASN A 52 1.18 -12.09 5.65
CA ASN A 52 0.79 -12.70 6.92
C ASN A 52 0.41 -11.68 7.98
N PHE A 53 0.76 -10.43 7.76
CA PHE A 53 0.53 -9.36 8.72
C PHE A 53 -0.96 -9.20 9.06
N LYS A 54 -1.23 -9.18 10.37
CA LYS A 54 -2.57 -8.89 10.91
C LYS A 54 -2.50 -7.56 11.65
N PRO A 55 -3.21 -6.52 11.15
CA PRO A 55 -3.19 -5.22 11.79
C PRO A 55 -3.72 -5.27 13.23
N PHE A 56 -2.97 -4.72 14.16
CA PHE A 56 -3.35 -4.60 15.58
C PHE A 56 -3.84 -3.19 15.96
N LYS A 57 -3.62 -2.22 15.06
CA LYS A 57 -4.14 -0.85 15.11
C LYS A 57 -4.42 -0.35 13.69
N LYS A 58 -4.93 0.87 13.57
CA LYS A 58 -5.07 1.58 12.29
C LYS A 58 -4.12 2.76 12.27
N TRP A 59 -3.68 3.14 11.07
CA TRP A 59 -2.81 4.27 10.80
C TRP A 59 -3.52 5.27 9.88
N ASP A 60 -3.27 6.56 10.07
CA ASP A 60 -3.91 7.62 9.25
C ASP A 60 -3.47 7.59 7.80
N LEU A 61 -2.23 7.19 7.56
CA LEU A 61 -1.68 6.94 6.23
C LEU A 61 -1.06 5.55 6.17
N VAL A 62 -1.50 4.75 5.23
CA VAL A 62 -0.87 3.50 4.80
C VAL A 62 -0.18 3.76 3.47
N LEU A 63 1.13 3.50 3.39
CA LEU A 63 1.93 3.63 2.17
C LEU A 63 2.39 2.26 1.71
N ILE A 64 2.27 2.01 0.41
CA ILE A 64 2.90 0.87 -0.27
C ILE A 64 3.51 1.34 -1.59
N LYS A 65 4.80 1.03 -1.81
CA LYS A 65 5.52 1.49 -2.99
C LYS A 65 6.51 0.45 -3.52
N GLY A 66 6.32 0.01 -4.75
CA GLY A 66 7.20 -0.95 -5.44
C GLY A 66 7.20 -2.34 -4.80
N VAL A 67 6.09 -2.77 -4.20
CA VAL A 67 5.95 -4.02 -3.46
C VAL A 67 4.87 -4.91 -4.06
N LEU A 68 3.69 -4.37 -4.39
CA LEU A 68 2.57 -5.14 -4.96
C LEU A 68 2.96 -5.80 -6.28
N ILE A 69 3.84 -5.16 -7.05
CA ILE A 69 4.39 -5.71 -8.30
C ILE A 69 5.15 -7.02 -8.12
N HIS A 70 5.58 -7.37 -6.90
CA HIS A 70 6.31 -8.60 -6.57
C HIS A 70 5.46 -9.63 -5.82
N ILE A 71 4.19 -9.33 -5.57
CA ILE A 71 3.27 -10.24 -4.89
C ILE A 71 2.62 -11.16 -5.91
N ASN A 72 2.60 -12.48 -5.61
CA ASN A 72 1.83 -13.42 -6.42
C ASN A 72 0.37 -12.96 -6.51
N PRO A 73 -0.20 -12.85 -7.72
CA PRO A 73 -1.57 -12.38 -7.92
C PRO A 73 -2.63 -13.07 -7.05
N GLU A 74 -2.47 -14.36 -6.77
CA GLU A 74 -3.37 -15.11 -5.89
C GLU A 74 -3.38 -14.61 -4.43
N MET A 75 -2.29 -13.94 -4.01
CA MET A 75 -2.15 -13.41 -2.66
C MET A 75 -2.59 -11.95 -2.54
N LEU A 76 -2.80 -11.25 -3.65
CA LEU A 76 -3.19 -9.84 -3.66
C LEU A 76 -4.46 -9.55 -2.85
N PRO A 77 -5.56 -10.34 -2.94
CA PRO A 77 -6.76 -10.08 -2.16
C PRO A 77 -6.49 -10.06 -0.64
N LYS A 78 -5.60 -10.94 -0.16
CA LYS A 78 -5.20 -10.98 1.24
C LYS A 78 -4.37 -9.75 1.64
N VAL A 79 -3.47 -9.30 0.77
CA VAL A 79 -2.67 -8.09 1.00
C VAL A 79 -3.56 -6.85 0.98
N TYR A 80 -4.49 -6.74 0.03
CA TYR A 80 -5.45 -5.63 -0.02
C TYR A 80 -6.28 -5.54 1.26
N LEU A 81 -6.81 -6.67 1.74
CA LEU A 81 -7.54 -6.70 3.00
C LEU A 81 -6.68 -6.21 4.18
N SER A 82 -5.39 -6.58 4.22
CA SER A 82 -4.46 -6.13 5.25
C SER A 82 -4.22 -4.61 5.16
N LEU A 83 -4.01 -4.06 3.95
CA LEU A 83 -3.87 -2.62 3.72
C LEU A 83 -5.12 -1.85 4.20
N ILE A 84 -6.31 -2.30 3.80
CA ILE A 84 -7.58 -1.64 4.14
C ILE A 84 -7.87 -1.72 5.64
N ASN A 85 -7.57 -2.86 6.28
CA ASN A 85 -7.75 -3.02 7.73
C ASN A 85 -6.75 -2.18 8.53
N SER A 86 -5.57 -1.91 7.98
CA SER A 86 -4.55 -1.02 8.56
C SER A 86 -4.90 0.47 8.39
N CYS A 87 -5.74 0.80 7.41
CA CYS A 87 -6.04 2.17 7.02
C CYS A 87 -7.16 2.76 7.88
N SER A 88 -6.90 3.92 8.53
CA SER A 88 -7.94 4.73 9.15
C SER A 88 -8.45 5.81 8.21
N LYS A 89 -7.59 6.40 7.36
CA LYS A 89 -7.98 7.51 6.49
C LYS A 89 -7.45 7.40 5.07
N TYR A 90 -6.14 7.34 4.89
CA TYR A 90 -5.53 7.39 3.56
C TYR A 90 -4.71 6.13 3.25
N LEU A 91 -4.83 5.66 2.00
CA LEU A 91 -3.97 4.65 1.40
C LEU A 91 -3.27 5.26 0.18
N LEU A 92 -1.94 5.34 0.22
CA LEU A 92 -1.12 5.79 -0.89
C LEU A 92 -0.41 4.59 -1.53
N ILE A 93 -0.72 4.36 -2.80
CA ILE A 93 -0.17 3.27 -3.62
C ILE A 93 0.74 3.91 -4.67
N ASN A 94 1.99 3.45 -4.78
CA ASN A 94 2.90 3.87 -5.85
C ASN A 94 3.53 2.63 -6.50
N GLU A 95 3.02 2.24 -7.67
CA GLU A 95 3.36 0.98 -8.33
C GLU A 95 3.48 1.15 -9.85
N TYR A 96 3.96 0.13 -10.54
CA TYR A 96 3.89 0.08 -12.00
C TYR A 96 2.47 -0.28 -12.45
N TYR A 97 1.81 0.68 -13.09
CA TYR A 97 0.46 0.53 -13.59
C TYR A 97 0.42 -0.15 -14.96
N ASN A 98 -0.59 -0.98 -15.17
CA ASN A 98 -1.06 -1.40 -16.48
C ASN A 98 -2.59 -1.68 -16.40
N PRO A 99 -3.39 -1.23 -17.39
CA PRO A 99 -4.85 -1.42 -17.34
C PRO A 99 -5.30 -2.90 -17.44
N LYS A 100 -4.40 -3.76 -17.89
CA LYS A 100 -4.62 -5.22 -17.92
C LYS A 100 -3.48 -5.91 -17.19
N PRO A 101 -3.74 -6.96 -16.41
CA PRO A 101 -2.67 -7.72 -15.75
C PRO A 101 -1.66 -8.25 -16.76
N VAL A 102 -0.38 -7.94 -16.54
CA VAL A 102 0.74 -8.47 -17.32
C VAL A 102 1.85 -8.93 -16.38
N SER A 103 2.51 -10.04 -16.75
CA SER A 103 3.75 -10.49 -16.13
C SER A 103 4.93 -10.05 -16.99
N ILE A 104 6.01 -9.62 -16.36
CA ILE A 104 7.22 -9.14 -17.01
C ILE A 104 8.41 -9.92 -16.48
N ASP A 105 9.28 -10.35 -17.37
CA ASP A 105 10.55 -10.96 -16.97
C ASP A 105 11.41 -9.95 -16.21
N TYR A 106 11.84 -10.35 -15.02
CA TYR A 106 12.60 -9.50 -14.15
C TYR A 106 13.87 -10.20 -13.67
N ARG A 107 15.03 -9.61 -13.98
CA ARG A 107 16.37 -10.15 -13.64
C ARG A 107 16.55 -11.61 -14.08
N GLY A 108 16.05 -11.96 -15.26
CA GLY A 108 16.16 -13.31 -15.83
C GLY A 108 15.17 -14.34 -15.27
N HIS A 109 14.20 -13.91 -14.50
CA HIS A 109 13.13 -14.77 -13.98
C HIS A 109 11.78 -14.33 -14.53
N SER A 110 10.98 -15.28 -15.01
CA SER A 110 9.56 -15.08 -15.33
C SER A 110 8.71 -15.03 -14.07
N GLU A 111 7.54 -14.41 -14.15
CA GLU A 111 6.55 -14.36 -13.05
C GLU A 111 7.07 -13.76 -11.74
N ARG A 112 7.96 -12.77 -11.83
CA ARG A 112 8.54 -12.08 -10.66
C ARG A 112 8.17 -10.60 -10.58
N LEU A 113 7.61 -10.04 -11.65
CA LEU A 113 7.13 -8.68 -11.70
C LEU A 113 5.79 -8.62 -12.43
N TYR A 114 4.80 -8.09 -11.77
CA TYR A 114 3.44 -7.94 -12.29
C TYR A 114 3.09 -6.45 -12.38
N LYS A 115 2.52 -6.04 -13.52
CA LYS A 115 1.90 -4.70 -13.65
C LYS A 115 0.39 -4.88 -13.76
N ARG A 116 -0.36 -4.12 -13.00
CA ARG A 116 -1.82 -4.20 -12.89
C ARG A 116 -2.40 -2.85 -12.50
N ASP A 117 -3.71 -2.75 -12.55
CA ASP A 117 -4.44 -1.66 -11.90
C ASP A 117 -4.73 -1.99 -10.44
N PHE A 118 -3.68 -1.98 -9.61
CA PHE A 118 -3.79 -2.30 -8.18
C PHE A 118 -4.78 -1.39 -7.44
N ALA A 119 -4.83 -0.10 -7.82
CA ALA A 119 -5.76 0.85 -7.20
C ALA A 119 -7.19 0.57 -7.64
N GLY A 120 -7.44 0.29 -8.92
CA GLY A 120 -8.75 -0.11 -9.44
C GLY A 120 -9.26 -1.39 -8.80
N GLU A 121 -8.41 -2.42 -8.67
CA GLU A 121 -8.78 -3.68 -8.00
C GLU A 121 -9.19 -3.46 -6.52
N ILE A 122 -8.54 -2.52 -5.82
CA ILE A 122 -8.92 -2.14 -4.46
C ILE A 122 -10.25 -1.38 -4.46
N LEU A 123 -10.44 -0.41 -5.36
CA LEU A 123 -11.69 0.35 -5.47
C LEU A 123 -12.89 -0.55 -5.79
N ASP A 124 -12.71 -1.54 -6.66
CA ASP A 124 -13.75 -2.51 -7.03
C ASP A 124 -14.10 -3.46 -5.86
N SER A 125 -13.11 -3.79 -5.02
CA SER A 125 -13.26 -4.75 -3.92
C SER A 125 -13.71 -4.12 -2.60
N PHE A 126 -13.45 -2.83 -2.39
CA PHE A 126 -13.68 -2.12 -1.12
C PHE A 126 -14.45 -0.81 -1.36
N PRO A 127 -15.80 -0.87 -1.36
CA PRO A 127 -16.65 0.29 -1.69
C PRO A 127 -16.53 1.46 -0.70
N GLU A 128 -15.93 1.24 0.47
CA GLU A 128 -15.59 2.32 1.41
C GLU A 128 -14.38 3.15 0.98
N MET A 129 -13.62 2.71 -0.02
CA MET A 129 -12.48 3.45 -0.55
C MET A 129 -12.89 4.34 -1.71
N LYS A 130 -12.34 5.55 -1.75
CA LYS A 130 -12.60 6.55 -2.79
C LYS A 130 -11.28 7.09 -3.33
N LEU A 131 -11.16 7.19 -4.65
CA LEU A 131 -10.03 7.85 -5.30
C LEU A 131 -10.11 9.36 -5.03
N ILE A 132 -9.03 9.93 -4.49
CA ILE A 132 -8.89 11.37 -4.21
C ILE A 132 -8.01 12.04 -5.23
N ASP A 133 -6.86 11.41 -5.52
CA ASP A 133 -5.88 11.99 -6.42
C ASP A 133 -4.99 10.89 -7.01
N TYR A 134 -4.34 11.18 -8.14
CA TYR A 134 -3.41 10.25 -8.79
C TYR A 134 -2.43 11.01 -9.67
N GLY A 135 -1.31 10.37 -10.00
CA GLY A 135 -0.32 10.97 -10.88
C GLY A 135 0.68 9.97 -11.44
N PHE A 136 1.54 10.49 -12.28
CA PHE A 136 2.58 9.74 -12.96
C PHE A 136 3.95 10.34 -12.69
N LEU A 137 4.91 9.51 -12.28
CA LEU A 137 6.31 9.87 -12.15
C LEU A 137 7.05 9.38 -13.39
N TYR A 138 7.66 10.33 -14.10
CA TYR A 138 8.35 10.03 -15.35
C TYR A 138 9.85 9.91 -15.11
N GLU A 139 10.45 8.78 -15.49
CA GLU A 139 11.88 8.51 -15.27
C GLU A 139 12.85 9.48 -15.96
N ARG A 140 12.39 10.15 -17.05
CA ARG A 140 13.19 11.16 -17.77
C ARG A 140 13.03 12.58 -17.21
N ASP A 141 12.14 12.76 -16.23
CA ASP A 141 12.05 14.01 -15.50
C ASP A 141 13.37 14.26 -14.76
N PRO A 142 14.02 15.44 -14.93
CA PRO A 142 15.26 15.76 -14.23
C PRO A 142 15.21 15.61 -12.73
N VAL A 143 14.06 15.82 -12.11
CA VAL A 143 13.82 15.66 -10.66
C VAL A 143 13.71 14.18 -10.27
N HIS A 144 13.22 13.32 -11.17
CA HIS A 144 12.88 11.91 -10.88
C HIS A 144 13.78 10.90 -11.59
N LYS A 145 14.93 11.31 -12.13
CA LYS A 145 15.85 10.49 -12.98
C LYS A 145 16.26 9.12 -12.44
N ARG A 146 16.07 8.86 -11.15
CA ARG A 146 16.48 7.58 -10.51
C ARG A 146 15.30 6.72 -10.06
N VAL A 147 14.08 7.21 -10.26
CA VAL A 147 12.86 6.48 -9.96
C VAL A 147 12.28 6.04 -11.30
N GLY A 148 12.10 4.75 -11.52
CA GLY A 148 11.46 4.24 -12.74
C GLY A 148 10.07 4.88 -12.92
N SER A 149 9.57 4.88 -14.15
CA SER A 149 8.22 5.40 -14.43
C SER A 149 7.17 4.63 -13.63
N THR A 150 6.51 5.29 -12.67
CA THR A 150 5.51 4.70 -11.79
C THR A 150 4.27 5.58 -11.72
N ASN A 151 3.15 4.99 -11.33
CA ASN A 151 1.91 5.72 -11.05
C ASN A 151 1.63 5.69 -9.54
N TRP A 152 1.16 6.82 -9.02
CA TRP A 152 0.69 6.88 -7.65
C TRP A 152 -0.80 7.16 -7.60
N PHE A 153 -1.48 6.60 -6.60
CA PHE A 153 -2.91 6.76 -6.34
C PHE A 153 -3.11 7.00 -4.85
N LEU A 154 -3.83 8.07 -4.52
CA LEU A 154 -4.25 8.38 -3.16
C LEU A 154 -5.71 8.02 -3.01
N LEU A 155 -5.99 7.07 -2.13
CA LEU A 155 -7.35 6.65 -1.79
C LEU A 155 -7.68 7.14 -0.37
N GLU A 156 -8.95 7.53 -0.17
CA GLU A 156 -9.49 7.90 1.15
C GLU A 156 -10.55 6.89 1.58
N LYS A 157 -10.49 6.49 2.84
CA LYS A 157 -11.48 5.61 3.46
C LYS A 157 -12.65 6.41 4.00
N ASN A 158 -13.83 6.18 3.44
CA ASN A 158 -15.05 6.88 3.83
C ASN A 158 -15.80 6.09 4.92
N TRP A 159 -15.82 6.62 6.15
CA TRP A 159 -16.52 6.01 7.28
C TRP A 159 -18.05 6.09 7.20
N ILE A 160 -18.60 6.99 6.41
CA ILE A 160 -20.04 7.19 6.27
C ILE A 160 -20.73 5.97 5.66
N PHE A 161 -20.01 5.19 4.84
CA PHE A 161 -20.57 4.01 4.19
C PHE A 161 -21.04 2.93 5.20
N TRP A 162 -20.31 2.74 6.28
CA TRP A 162 -20.69 1.79 7.34
C TRP A 162 -21.91 2.22 8.13
N VAL A 163 -22.11 3.52 8.32
CA VAL A 163 -23.31 4.05 8.99
C VAL A 163 -24.56 3.78 8.16
N TYR A 164 -24.48 3.88 6.83
CA TYR A 164 -25.60 3.57 5.94
C TYR A 164 -25.95 2.08 5.94
N ILE A 165 -24.96 1.18 5.94
CA ILE A 165 -25.24 -0.28 5.98
C ILE A 165 -25.84 -0.70 7.31
N ILE A 166 -25.43 -0.13 8.43
CA ILE A 166 -25.98 -0.43 9.76
C ILE A 166 -27.38 0.14 9.94
N LEU A 167 -27.70 1.27 9.31
CA LEU A 167 -28.99 1.96 9.43
C LEU A 167 -30.01 1.54 8.37
N MET A 168 -29.64 0.78 7.33
CA MET A 168 -30.61 0.24 6.39
C MET A 168 -31.39 -0.91 7.06
N PRO A 169 -32.72 -0.85 7.10
CA PRO A 169 -33.52 -1.97 7.60
C PRO A 169 -33.23 -3.18 6.72
N GLN A 170 -32.82 -4.28 7.34
CA GLN A 170 -32.69 -5.58 6.70
C GLN A 170 -34.07 -5.89 6.09
N LYS A 171 -34.16 -5.90 4.76
CA LYS A 171 -35.38 -6.38 4.10
C LYS A 171 -35.59 -7.83 4.53
N GLU A 172 -36.58 -8.06 5.40
CA GLU A 172 -37.05 -9.40 5.67
C GLU A 172 -37.49 -10.02 4.33
N ASN A 173 -36.77 -11.02 3.89
CA ASN A 173 -37.25 -11.94 2.85
C ASN A 173 -38.45 -12.69 3.43
N LYS A 174 -39.65 -12.16 3.23
CA LYS A 174 -40.87 -12.97 3.38
C LYS A 174 -40.91 -13.90 2.17
N ILE A 175 -40.72 -15.20 2.49
CA ILE A 175 -41.01 -16.32 1.59
C ILE A 175 -42.54 -16.41 1.41
#